data_2e727e9c2ba64b9806ff0caa6c70f941
#
_entry.id   2e727e9c2ba64b9806ff0caa6c70f941
#
_cell.length_a   1.000
_cell.length_b   1.000
_cell.length_c   1.000
_cell.angle_alpha   90.00
_cell.angle_beta   90.00
_cell.angle_gamma   90.00
#
_symmetry.space_group_name_H-M   'P 1'
#
loop_
_entity.id
_entity.type
_entity.pdbx_description
1 polymer ?
#
loop_
_entity_poly.entity_id
_entity_poly.type
_entity_poly.pdbx_seq_one_letter_code
_entity_poly.pdbx_strand_id
1 'polypeptide(L)'
;MIENKKSKKVYIAMSADLIHQGHVNIIAEGCKLGKVIIGLLTDEAIASYKRLPLIAFNERKLIVKNLKGVDIVVPQMTLDYVPNLVKIKPDYVVHGDDWRTGVQREVRQRVIDILAEWGGELVEPKYTEGISSTDLITAVKAQGITPGKRMKTLRR
;
A
#
# COMPACT_ATOMS: atom_id res chain seq x y z
N MET A 1 -19.66 12.00 -30.25
CA MET A 1 -19.91 12.02 -28.78
C MET A 1 -18.72 11.35 -28.11
N ILE A 2 -17.96 12.10 -27.33
CA ILE A 2 -16.96 11.51 -26.45
C ILE A 2 -17.75 11.04 -25.24
N GLU A 3 -18.03 9.74 -25.14
CA GLU A 3 -18.50 9.17 -23.88
C GLU A 3 -17.51 9.55 -22.80
N ASN A 4 -17.99 10.29 -21.83
CA ASN A 4 -17.24 10.62 -20.61
C ASN A 4 -17.09 9.32 -19.82
N LYS A 5 -16.15 8.47 -20.25
CA LYS A 5 -15.79 7.25 -19.53
C LYS A 5 -15.32 7.69 -18.14
N LYS A 6 -16.23 7.59 -17.17
CA LYS A 6 -15.91 7.81 -15.76
C LYS A 6 -14.63 7.02 -15.49
N SER A 7 -13.53 7.70 -15.17
CA SER A 7 -12.24 7.03 -15.00
C SER A 7 -12.37 5.98 -13.89
N LYS A 8 -11.96 4.75 -14.17
CA LYS A 8 -11.97 3.65 -13.20
C LYS A 8 -11.13 4.03 -11.98
N LYS A 9 -11.55 3.61 -10.80
CA LYS A 9 -10.82 3.81 -9.54
C LYS A 9 -10.04 2.56 -9.19
N VAL A 10 -8.77 2.75 -8.86
CA VAL A 10 -7.84 1.69 -8.45
C VAL A 10 -7.37 1.97 -7.04
N TYR A 11 -7.56 1.04 -6.13
CA TYR A 11 -7.11 1.14 -4.74
C TYR A 11 -5.88 0.26 -4.52
N ILE A 12 -4.84 0.84 -3.94
CA ILE A 12 -3.61 0.14 -3.56
C ILE A 12 -3.27 0.50 -2.12
N ALA A 13 -3.28 -0.47 -1.22
CA ALA A 13 -2.82 -0.24 0.15
C ALA A 13 -1.32 -0.51 0.26
N MET A 14 -0.62 0.32 1.02
CA MET A 14 0.80 0.12 1.28
C MET A 14 1.27 0.78 2.57
N SER A 15 2.32 0.23 3.16
CA SER A 15 3.04 0.86 4.27
C SER A 15 3.94 1.99 3.79
N ALA A 16 4.64 1.79 2.68
CA ALA A 16 5.55 2.76 2.06
C ALA A 16 6.60 3.31 3.04
N ASP A 17 7.12 2.47 3.91
CA ASP A 17 8.08 2.88 4.92
C ASP A 17 9.46 3.16 4.32
N LEU A 18 9.90 2.31 3.39
CA LEU A 18 11.05 2.55 2.52
C LEU A 18 10.58 2.28 1.09
N ILE A 19 10.46 3.33 0.31
CA ILE A 19 10.04 3.21 -1.10
C ILE A 19 11.15 2.52 -1.90
N HIS A 20 10.78 1.52 -2.68
CA HIS A 20 11.67 0.77 -3.55
C HIS A 20 10.95 0.40 -4.85
N GLN A 21 11.66 -0.29 -5.74
CA GLN A 21 11.14 -0.66 -7.07
C GLN A 21 9.82 -1.45 -7.01
N GLY A 22 9.63 -2.29 -5.98
CA GLY A 22 8.38 -3.04 -5.79
C GLY A 22 7.16 -2.13 -5.66
N HIS A 23 7.26 -1.03 -4.93
CA HIS A 23 6.19 -0.03 -4.81
C HIS A 23 5.92 0.67 -6.15
N VAL A 24 6.97 1.05 -6.88
CA VAL A 24 6.86 1.69 -8.19
C VAL A 24 6.19 0.76 -9.19
N ASN A 25 6.55 -0.52 -9.20
CA ASN A 25 5.96 -1.51 -10.09
C ASN A 25 4.45 -1.70 -9.84
N ILE A 26 4.03 -1.80 -8.58
CA ILE A 26 2.61 -1.98 -8.25
C ILE A 26 1.78 -0.74 -8.62
N ILE A 27 2.32 0.45 -8.42
CA ILE A 27 1.68 1.70 -8.85
C ILE A 27 1.55 1.74 -10.37
N ALA A 28 2.59 1.34 -11.11
CA ALA A 28 2.56 1.29 -12.57
C ALA A 28 1.48 0.33 -13.09
N GLU A 29 1.31 -0.83 -12.46
CA GLU A 29 0.22 -1.75 -12.80
C GLU A 29 -1.16 -1.11 -12.54
N GLY A 30 -1.32 -0.42 -11.43
CA GLY A 30 -2.55 0.31 -11.12
C GLY A 30 -2.86 1.40 -12.16
N CYS A 31 -1.87 2.13 -12.62
CA CYS A 31 -2.02 3.20 -13.62
C CYS A 31 -2.58 2.69 -14.97
N LYS A 32 -2.33 1.43 -15.32
CA LYS A 32 -2.89 0.82 -16.52
C LYS A 32 -4.39 0.61 -16.43
N LEU A 33 -4.93 0.54 -15.22
CA LEU A 33 -6.32 0.21 -14.94
C LEU A 33 -7.19 1.43 -14.69
N GLY A 34 -6.61 2.52 -14.16
CA GLY A 34 -7.38 3.73 -13.87
C GLY A 34 -6.66 4.70 -12.93
N LYS A 35 -7.45 5.51 -12.25
CA LYS A 35 -7.01 6.51 -11.29
C LYS A 35 -6.55 5.83 -9.99
N VAL A 36 -5.31 6.05 -9.61
CA VAL A 36 -4.67 5.38 -8.47
C VAL A 36 -4.92 6.12 -7.16
N ILE A 37 -5.55 5.42 -6.23
CA ILE A 37 -5.81 5.86 -4.87
C ILE A 37 -4.97 4.98 -3.93
N ILE A 38 -4.03 5.59 -3.23
CA ILE A 38 -3.20 4.86 -2.25
C ILE A 38 -3.85 4.92 -0.89
N GLY A 39 -4.15 3.76 -0.31
CA GLY A 39 -4.46 3.58 1.10
C GLY A 39 -3.16 3.45 1.89
N LEU A 40 -2.69 4.55 2.47
CA LEU A 40 -1.44 4.58 3.21
C LEU A 40 -1.68 4.16 4.66
N LEU A 41 -1.07 3.05 5.08
CA LEU A 41 -1.21 2.56 6.44
C LEU A 41 -0.66 3.57 7.45
N THR A 42 -1.45 3.83 8.51
CA THR A 42 -1.00 4.66 9.63
C THR A 42 0.13 3.98 10.41
N ASP A 43 0.83 4.72 11.25
CA ASP A 43 1.90 4.17 12.08
C ASP A 43 1.38 3.06 13.00
N GLU A 44 0.18 3.25 13.57
CA GLU A 44 -0.51 2.28 14.40
C GLU A 44 -0.91 1.03 13.62
N ALA A 45 -1.42 1.21 12.40
CA ALA A 45 -1.79 0.07 11.54
C ALA A 45 -0.56 -0.80 11.21
N ILE A 46 0.57 -0.18 10.92
CA ILE A 46 1.83 -0.91 10.68
C ILE A 46 2.28 -1.62 11.95
N ALA A 47 2.29 -0.93 13.08
CA ALA A 47 2.74 -1.49 14.36
C ALA A 47 1.88 -2.66 14.85
N SER A 48 0.63 -2.76 14.39
CA SER A 48 -0.28 -3.85 14.78
C SER A 48 0.14 -5.22 14.25
N TYR A 49 0.97 -5.30 13.20
CA TYR A 49 1.34 -6.58 12.59
C TYR A 49 2.84 -6.76 12.36
N LYS A 50 3.61 -5.70 12.49
CA LYS A 50 5.07 -5.74 12.41
C LYS A 50 5.68 -4.66 13.31
N ARG A 51 6.84 -4.15 12.99
CA ARG A 51 7.52 -3.08 13.73
C ARG A 51 6.87 -1.71 13.50
N LEU A 52 7.18 -0.73 14.35
CA LEU A 52 6.92 0.67 14.04
C LEU A 52 7.65 1.09 12.75
N PRO A 53 7.04 1.95 11.93
CA PRO A 53 7.70 2.45 10.73
C PRO A 53 8.92 3.32 11.09
N LEU A 54 9.90 3.34 10.20
CA LEU A 54 11.09 4.21 10.31
C LEU A 54 10.75 5.66 9.97
N ILE A 55 9.82 5.85 9.06
CA ILE A 55 9.38 7.15 8.55
C ILE A 55 7.94 7.37 9.02
N ALA A 56 7.68 8.49 9.69
CA ALA A 56 6.37 8.81 10.23
C ALA A 56 5.31 9.00 9.11
N PHE A 57 4.05 8.80 9.45
CA PHE A 57 2.94 8.84 8.49
C PHE A 57 2.94 10.10 7.61
N ASN A 58 3.10 11.28 8.19
CA ASN A 58 3.05 12.53 7.41
C ASN A 58 4.19 12.64 6.40
N GLU A 59 5.39 12.16 6.74
CA GLU A 59 6.54 12.12 5.84
C GLU A 59 6.31 11.08 4.73
N ARG A 60 5.83 9.89 5.07
CA ARG A 60 5.47 8.85 4.09
C ARG A 60 4.38 9.34 3.14
N LYS A 61 3.36 10.03 3.65
CA LYS A 61 2.31 10.62 2.85
C LYS A 61 2.85 11.65 1.86
N LEU A 62 3.77 12.51 2.31
CA LEU A 62 4.41 13.50 1.45
C LEU A 62 5.20 12.84 0.30
N ILE A 63 5.94 11.79 0.59
CA ILE A 63 6.70 11.04 -0.42
C ILE A 63 5.73 10.37 -1.41
N VAL A 64 4.76 9.61 -0.92
CA VAL A 64 3.86 8.82 -1.75
C VAL A 64 3.01 9.69 -2.68
N LYS A 65 2.49 10.81 -2.20
CA LYS A 65 1.69 11.70 -3.04
C LYS A 65 2.47 12.34 -4.20
N ASN A 66 3.80 12.35 -4.12
CA ASN A 66 4.68 12.88 -5.15
C ASN A 66 5.25 11.79 -6.07
N LEU A 67 4.90 10.53 -5.86
CA LEU A 67 5.25 9.47 -6.81
C LEU A 67 4.42 9.61 -8.08
N LYS A 68 5.10 9.48 -9.21
CA LYS A 68 4.43 9.51 -10.51
C LYS A 68 3.37 8.40 -10.58
N GLY A 69 2.17 8.77 -11.00
CA GLY A 69 1.05 7.85 -11.16
C GLY A 69 0.11 7.78 -9.96
N VAL A 70 0.46 8.37 -8.81
CA VAL A 70 -0.42 8.48 -7.66
C VAL A 70 -1.33 9.70 -7.82
N ASP A 71 -2.64 9.47 -7.80
CA ASP A 71 -3.63 10.55 -7.90
C ASP A 71 -4.11 11.05 -6.53
N ILE A 72 -4.36 10.13 -5.60
CA ILE A 72 -4.89 10.43 -4.27
C ILE A 72 -4.20 9.56 -3.23
N VAL A 73 -3.95 10.11 -2.05
CA VAL A 73 -3.50 9.36 -0.87
C VAL A 73 -4.51 9.54 0.25
N VAL A 74 -5.02 8.42 0.77
CA VAL A 74 -5.94 8.39 1.93
C VAL A 74 -5.32 7.55 3.04
N PRO A 75 -5.60 7.86 4.32
CA PRO A 75 -5.12 7.01 5.40
C PRO A 75 -5.87 5.67 5.42
N GLN A 76 -5.15 4.59 5.70
CA GLN A 76 -5.72 3.31 6.07
C GLN A 76 -5.40 3.02 7.53
N MET A 77 -6.43 3.02 8.35
CA MET A 77 -6.31 3.03 9.82
C MET A 77 -5.97 1.66 10.40
N THR A 78 -6.26 0.59 9.68
CA THR A 78 -6.02 -0.80 10.09
C THR A 78 -5.58 -1.65 8.90
N LEU A 79 -5.19 -2.91 9.15
CA LEU A 79 -4.92 -3.88 8.09
C LEU A 79 -6.18 -4.27 7.29
N ASP A 80 -7.35 -4.05 7.87
CA ASP A 80 -8.61 -4.32 7.20
C ASP A 80 -8.88 -3.25 6.13
N TYR A 81 -9.03 -3.67 4.90
CA TYR A 81 -9.33 -2.79 3.76
C TYR A 81 -10.78 -2.36 3.71
N VAL A 82 -11.68 -3.15 4.30
CA VAL A 82 -13.13 -3.00 4.14
C VAL A 82 -13.63 -1.60 4.42
N PRO A 83 -13.22 -0.89 5.50
CA PRO A 83 -13.72 0.46 5.76
C PRO A 83 -13.44 1.44 4.62
N ASN A 84 -12.24 1.41 4.05
CA ASN A 84 -11.89 2.27 2.92
C ASN A 84 -12.56 1.82 1.62
N LEU A 85 -12.64 0.50 1.38
CA LEU A 85 -13.25 -0.03 0.17
C LEU A 85 -14.75 0.29 0.09
N VAL A 86 -15.48 0.16 1.18
CA VAL A 86 -16.91 0.52 1.25
C VAL A 86 -17.13 2.00 0.95
N LYS A 87 -16.26 2.86 1.46
CA LYS A 87 -16.34 4.31 1.26
C LYS A 87 -15.98 4.74 -0.16
N ILE A 88 -14.95 4.14 -0.75
CA ILE A 88 -14.40 4.51 -2.05
C ILE A 88 -15.11 3.80 -3.19
N LYS A 89 -15.48 2.54 -2.99
CA LYS A 89 -16.02 1.61 -4.00
C LYS A 89 -15.16 1.61 -5.26
N PRO A 90 -13.89 1.15 -5.16
CA PRO A 90 -13.01 1.11 -6.30
C PRO A 90 -13.45 0.03 -7.30
N ASP A 91 -13.14 0.23 -8.58
CA ASP A 91 -13.33 -0.80 -9.61
C ASP A 91 -12.30 -1.92 -9.47
N TYR A 92 -11.10 -1.56 -9.02
CA TYR A 92 -9.99 -2.49 -8.82
C TYR A 92 -9.29 -2.27 -7.50
N VAL A 93 -8.90 -3.37 -6.86
CA VAL A 93 -7.84 -3.39 -5.85
C VAL A 93 -6.63 -4.07 -6.49
N VAL A 94 -5.45 -3.47 -6.36
CA VAL A 94 -4.22 -4.05 -6.87
C VAL A 94 -3.30 -4.37 -5.69
N HIS A 95 -2.82 -5.59 -5.66
CA HIS A 95 -1.87 -6.08 -4.65
C HIS A 95 -0.97 -7.15 -5.29
N GLY A 96 0.28 -7.24 -4.86
CA GLY A 96 1.15 -8.35 -5.28
C GLY A 96 0.56 -9.71 -4.87
N ASP A 97 0.95 -10.77 -5.54
CA ASP A 97 0.40 -12.12 -5.29
C ASP A 97 0.95 -12.81 -4.03
N ASP A 98 1.84 -12.15 -3.30
CA ASP A 98 2.50 -12.63 -2.07
C ASP A 98 1.55 -12.86 -0.89
N TRP A 99 0.35 -12.27 -0.88
CA TRP A 99 -0.63 -12.43 0.20
C TRP A 99 -1.61 -13.61 0.00
N ARG A 100 -1.43 -14.40 -1.05
CA ARG A 100 -2.24 -15.61 -1.29
C ARG A 100 -2.02 -16.68 -0.22
N THR A 101 -0.88 -16.61 0.46
CA THR A 101 -0.50 -17.48 1.56
C THR A 101 -0.09 -16.66 2.78
N GLY A 102 0.02 -17.31 3.94
CA GLY A 102 0.46 -16.66 5.17
C GLY A 102 -0.63 -15.87 5.89
N VAL A 103 -0.20 -14.95 6.75
CA VAL A 103 -1.08 -14.22 7.68
C VAL A 103 -2.07 -13.26 7.00
N GLN A 104 -1.78 -12.82 5.79
CA GLN A 104 -2.64 -11.90 5.06
C GLN A 104 -3.70 -12.60 4.17
N ARG A 105 -3.72 -13.92 4.15
CA ARG A 105 -4.69 -14.68 3.33
C ARG A 105 -6.15 -14.34 3.66
N GLU A 106 -6.46 -14.15 4.94
CA GLU A 106 -7.81 -13.77 5.37
C GLU A 106 -8.18 -12.35 4.93
N VAL A 107 -7.23 -11.42 5.01
CA VAL A 107 -7.40 -10.04 4.50
C VAL A 107 -7.71 -10.07 3.01
N ARG A 108 -6.98 -10.85 2.23
CA ARG A 108 -7.22 -11.05 0.80
C ARG A 108 -8.65 -11.55 0.52
N GLN A 109 -9.10 -12.57 1.26
CA GLN A 109 -10.45 -13.11 1.06
C GLN A 109 -11.53 -12.06 1.36
N ARG A 110 -11.37 -11.28 2.42
CA ARG A 110 -12.30 -10.20 2.74
C ARG A 110 -12.34 -9.12 1.67
N VAL A 111 -11.21 -8.81 1.03
CA VAL A 111 -11.15 -7.88 -0.11
C VAL A 111 -11.94 -8.42 -1.30
N ILE A 112 -11.78 -9.70 -1.63
CA ILE A 112 -12.54 -10.35 -2.71
C ILE A 112 -14.04 -10.28 -2.42
N ASP A 113 -14.43 -10.64 -1.21
CA ASP A 113 -15.85 -10.72 -0.82
C ASP A 113 -16.52 -9.34 -0.88
N ILE A 114 -15.86 -8.31 -0.37
CA ILE A 114 -16.44 -6.96 -0.37
C ILE A 114 -16.49 -6.34 -1.77
N LEU A 115 -15.47 -6.57 -2.60
CA LEU A 115 -15.46 -6.08 -3.98
C LEU A 115 -16.62 -6.66 -4.80
N ALA A 116 -16.99 -7.91 -4.54
CA ALA A 116 -18.09 -8.58 -5.23
C ALA A 116 -19.44 -7.86 -5.02
N GLU A 117 -19.62 -7.11 -3.94
CA GLU A 117 -20.86 -6.37 -3.66
C GLU A 117 -21.19 -5.28 -4.70
N TRP A 118 -20.18 -4.74 -5.40
CA TRP A 118 -20.38 -3.74 -6.44
C TRP A 118 -19.71 -4.09 -7.78
N GLY A 119 -19.29 -5.33 -7.95
CA GLY A 119 -18.64 -5.79 -9.19
C GLY A 119 -17.20 -5.32 -9.37
N GLY A 120 -16.51 -4.97 -8.28
CA GLY A 120 -15.07 -4.68 -8.31
C GLY A 120 -14.24 -5.95 -8.41
N GLU A 121 -12.99 -5.80 -8.82
CA GLU A 121 -12.07 -6.91 -9.05
C GLU A 121 -10.75 -6.74 -8.32
N LEU A 122 -10.20 -7.87 -7.83
CA LEU A 122 -8.84 -7.94 -7.31
C LEU A 122 -7.88 -8.31 -8.45
N VAL A 123 -6.87 -7.48 -8.66
CA VAL A 123 -5.80 -7.70 -9.65
C VAL A 123 -4.50 -7.94 -8.91
N GLU A 124 -3.87 -9.07 -9.17
CA GLU A 124 -2.69 -9.54 -8.45
C GLU A 124 -1.51 -9.71 -9.41
N PRO A 125 -0.75 -8.64 -9.71
CA PRO A 125 0.49 -8.75 -10.46
C PRO A 125 1.50 -9.61 -9.68
N LYS A 126 2.44 -10.22 -10.40
CA LYS A 126 3.51 -10.96 -9.76
C LYS A 126 4.30 -10.05 -8.81
N TYR A 127 4.50 -10.53 -7.58
CA TYR A 127 5.33 -9.84 -6.59
C TYR A 127 6.74 -9.61 -7.11
N THR A 128 7.30 -8.43 -6.85
CA THR A 128 8.68 -8.11 -7.21
C THR A 128 9.63 -8.78 -6.23
N GLU A 129 10.30 -9.82 -6.69
CA GLU A 129 11.27 -10.57 -5.89
C GLU A 129 12.58 -9.80 -5.69
N GLY A 130 13.31 -10.13 -4.63
CA GLY A 130 14.66 -9.64 -4.36
C GLY A 130 14.75 -8.26 -3.73
N ILE A 131 13.61 -7.60 -3.47
CA ILE A 131 13.59 -6.32 -2.76
C ILE A 131 12.34 -6.20 -1.87
N SER A 132 12.55 -5.87 -0.61
CA SER A 132 11.50 -5.54 0.35
C SER A 132 12.03 -4.54 1.37
N SER A 133 11.14 -3.85 2.08
CA SER A 133 11.54 -2.98 3.20
C SER A 133 12.28 -3.77 4.27
N THR A 134 11.89 -5.01 4.53
CA THR A 134 12.56 -5.91 5.48
C THR A 134 13.99 -6.23 5.04
N ASP A 135 14.19 -6.55 3.76
CA ASP A 135 15.53 -6.84 3.22
C ASP A 135 16.45 -5.62 3.30
N LEU A 136 15.93 -4.43 2.98
CA LEU A 136 16.68 -3.19 3.08
C LEU A 136 17.10 -2.89 4.53
N ILE A 137 16.21 -3.07 5.49
CA ILE A 137 16.51 -2.88 6.92
C ILE A 137 17.54 -3.91 7.39
N THR A 138 17.42 -5.16 6.98
CA THR A 138 18.38 -6.22 7.29
C THR A 138 19.75 -5.90 6.75
N ALA A 139 19.84 -5.44 5.49
CA ALA A 139 21.10 -5.03 4.87
C ALA A 139 21.76 -3.85 5.62
N VAL A 140 20.97 -2.84 6.01
CA VAL A 140 21.46 -1.69 6.81
C VAL A 140 22.00 -2.14 8.15
N LYS A 141 21.32 -3.04 8.86
CA LYS A 141 21.78 -3.60 10.14
C LYS A 141 23.09 -4.38 9.97
N ALA A 142 23.20 -5.18 8.91
CA ALA A 142 24.41 -5.96 8.63
C ALA A 142 25.63 -5.08 8.37
N GLN A 143 25.44 -3.84 7.92
CA GLN A 143 26.51 -2.84 7.74
C GLN A 143 26.87 -2.11 9.06
N GLY A 144 26.29 -2.50 10.20
CA GLY A 144 26.51 -1.86 11.49
C GLY A 144 25.82 -0.50 11.66
N ILE A 145 24.95 -0.14 10.70
CA ILE A 145 24.14 1.08 10.78
C ILE A 145 22.88 0.75 11.58
N THR A 146 22.79 1.24 12.80
CA THR A 146 21.54 1.18 13.59
C THR A 146 20.61 2.32 13.15
N PRO A 147 19.31 2.05 12.93
CA PRO A 147 18.31 3.10 12.73
C PRO A 147 18.39 4.04 13.93
N GLY A 148 18.92 5.22 13.70
CA GLY A 148 19.41 6.08 14.75
C GLY A 148 18.34 6.72 15.62
N LYS A 149 18.79 7.58 16.51
CA LYS A 149 18.05 8.41 17.47
C LYS A 149 16.84 9.18 16.89
N ARG A 150 16.69 9.26 15.58
CA ARG A 150 15.62 9.95 14.86
C ARG A 150 14.22 9.42 15.20
N MET A 151 14.09 8.13 15.53
CA MET A 151 12.81 7.55 15.94
C MET A 151 12.29 8.10 17.28
N LYS A 152 13.17 8.59 18.16
CA LYS A 152 12.75 9.19 19.43
C LYS A 152 12.22 10.62 19.29
N THR A 153 12.61 11.31 18.23
CA THR A 153 12.21 12.70 17.96
C THR A 153 10.85 12.79 17.26
N LEU A 154 10.44 11.74 16.55
CA LEU A 154 9.15 11.69 15.85
C LEU A 154 7.95 11.34 16.76
N ARG A 155 8.19 11.04 18.04
CA ARG A 155 7.14 10.69 19.01
C ARG A 155 6.73 11.85 19.94
N ARG A 156 7.08 13.08 19.61
CA ARG A 156 6.66 14.28 20.35
C ARG A 156 5.66 15.11 19.57
#